data_2813c3e61ddb23e75a31c3084691c50e
#
_entry.id   2813c3e61ddb23e75a31c3084691c50e
#
_cell.length_a   1.000
_cell.length_b   1.000
_cell.length_c   1.000
_cell.angle_alpha   90.00
_cell.angle_beta   90.00
_cell.angle_gamma   90.00
#
_symmetry.space_group_name_H-M   'P 1'
#
loop_
_entity.id
_entity.type
_entity.pdbx_description
1 polymer ?
#
loop_
_entity_poly.entity_id
_entity_poly.type
_entity_poly.pdbx_seq_one_letter_code
_entity_poly.pdbx_strand_id
1 'polypeptide(L)'
;MTDLFVDLHSKRHSDFELNRIVQAQLQGFDEPVTAYLCGAYIGARAGVGVVFGHRRKDKYGRFADGHLIRTSDVQKAEKEGKFWVLTTENSRYVLATFQRGNGRSSLREFLRLSSVLHPTSPVLQ
;
A
#
# COMPACT_ATOMS: atom_id res chain seq x y z
N MET A 1 -24.87 13.81 -10.88
CA MET A 1 -24.42 13.03 -11.25
C MET A 1 -23.12 12.62 -11.59
N THR A 2 -22.14 13.39 -11.20
CA THR A 2 -20.77 13.01 -11.34
C THR A 2 -20.49 11.81 -10.54
N ASP A 3 -21.16 11.63 -9.42
CA ASP A 3 -20.85 10.48 -8.58
C ASP A 3 -21.12 9.17 -9.27
N LEU A 4 -22.20 9.11 -10.01
CA LEU A 4 -22.53 7.88 -10.66
C LEU A 4 -21.52 7.56 -11.74
N PHE A 5 -21.05 8.57 -12.43
CA PHE A 5 -20.09 8.37 -13.48
C PHE A 5 -18.77 7.94 -12.90
N VAL A 6 -18.38 8.50 -11.79
CA VAL A 6 -17.14 8.15 -11.14
C VAL A 6 -17.18 6.69 -10.71
N ASP A 7 -18.34 6.23 -10.22
CA ASP A 7 -18.42 4.85 -9.76
C ASP A 7 -18.27 3.84 -10.90
N LEU A 8 -18.47 4.26 -12.13
CA LEU A 8 -18.28 3.37 -13.24
C LEU A 8 -16.80 3.19 -13.57
N HIS A 9 -15.98 4.14 -13.17
CA HIS A 9 -14.58 4.13 -13.56
C HIS A 9 -13.61 3.95 -12.39
N SER A 10 -14.10 3.97 -11.17
CA SER A 10 -13.25 3.85 -10.00
C SER A 10 -13.87 2.95 -8.98
N LYS A 11 -13.06 2.19 -8.30
CA LYS A 11 -13.56 1.37 -7.22
C LYS A 11 -13.80 2.27 -6.03
N ARG A 12 -14.97 2.14 -5.41
CA ARG A 12 -15.28 2.93 -4.25
C ARG A 12 -14.75 2.25 -3.00
N HIS A 13 -14.10 2.99 -2.12
CA HIS A 13 -13.64 2.44 -0.87
C HIS A 13 -14.82 2.17 0.06
N SER A 14 -14.76 1.06 0.79
CA SER A 14 -15.81 0.74 1.77
C SER A 14 -15.60 1.59 3.02
N ASP A 15 -16.64 1.62 3.87
CA ASP A 15 -16.53 2.34 5.13
C ASP A 15 -15.42 1.76 5.98
N PHE A 16 -15.25 0.45 5.96
CA PHE A 16 -14.19 -0.20 6.71
C PHE A 16 -12.82 0.28 6.20
N GLU A 17 -12.65 0.34 4.89
CA GLU A 17 -11.39 0.79 4.31
C GLU A 17 -11.11 2.25 4.66
N LEU A 18 -12.13 3.11 4.55
CA LEU A 18 -11.94 4.51 4.89
C LEU A 18 -11.62 4.69 6.36
N ASN A 19 -12.22 3.89 7.22
CA ASN A 19 -11.94 3.97 8.64
C ASN A 19 -10.50 3.56 8.93
N ARG A 20 -10.00 2.55 8.24
CA ARG A 20 -8.60 2.14 8.41
C ARG A 20 -7.65 3.24 7.93
N ILE A 21 -8.00 3.91 6.83
CA ILE A 21 -7.18 5.01 6.32
C ILE A 21 -7.14 6.14 7.36
N VAL A 22 -8.28 6.47 7.95
CA VAL A 22 -8.33 7.53 8.95
C VAL A 22 -7.47 7.13 10.16
N GLN A 23 -7.54 5.88 10.57
CA GLN A 23 -6.72 5.41 11.69
C GLN A 23 -5.24 5.53 11.37
N ALA A 24 -4.85 5.23 10.14
CA ALA A 24 -3.46 5.35 9.73
C ALA A 24 -3.02 6.81 9.74
N GLN A 25 -3.88 7.70 9.25
CA GLN A 25 -3.57 9.12 9.26
C GLN A 25 -3.42 9.67 10.67
N LEU A 26 -4.26 9.20 11.59
CA LEU A 26 -4.18 9.64 12.97
C LEU A 26 -2.94 9.10 13.66
N GLN A 27 -2.51 7.90 13.30
CA GLN A 27 -1.30 7.35 13.89
C GLN A 27 -0.06 8.13 13.46
N GLY A 28 0.02 8.46 12.19
CA GLY A 28 1.18 9.13 11.65
C GLY A 28 2.33 8.15 11.40
N PHE A 29 3.32 8.59 10.64
CA PHE A 29 4.47 7.76 10.27
C PHE A 29 5.74 8.58 10.31
N ASP A 30 6.87 7.92 10.48
CA ASP A 30 8.15 8.59 10.63
C ASP A 30 8.54 9.43 9.42
N GLU A 31 8.21 8.98 8.24
CA GLU A 31 8.54 9.69 7.01
C GLU A 31 7.29 9.90 6.19
N PRO A 32 7.30 10.83 5.25
CA PRO A 32 6.10 11.14 4.48
C PRO A 32 5.52 9.93 3.77
N VAL A 33 4.21 9.82 3.78
CA VAL A 33 3.49 8.74 3.12
C VAL A 33 3.11 9.20 1.72
N THR A 34 3.38 8.38 0.72
CA THR A 34 3.01 8.70 -0.65
C THR A 34 1.53 8.43 -0.88
N ALA A 35 1.04 7.32 -0.38
CA ALA A 35 -0.36 6.95 -0.55
C ALA A 35 -0.73 5.80 0.38
N TYR A 36 -2.03 5.55 0.47
CA TYR A 36 -2.56 4.42 1.24
C TYR A 36 -3.13 3.42 0.25
N LEU A 37 -2.95 2.14 0.52
CA LEU A 37 -3.46 1.08 -0.35
C LEU A 37 -4.46 0.23 0.41
N CYS A 38 -5.58 -0.08 -0.23
CA CYS A 38 -6.59 -0.95 0.32
C CYS A 38 -6.67 -2.23 -0.51
N GLY A 39 -7.02 -3.33 0.12
CA GLY A 39 -7.05 -4.62 -0.54
C GLY A 39 -5.67 -4.99 -1.07
N ALA A 40 -4.63 -4.66 -0.31
CA ALA A 40 -3.26 -4.73 -0.80
C ALA A 40 -2.66 -6.13 -0.78
N TYR A 41 -1.79 -6.39 -1.73
CA TYR A 41 -0.99 -7.61 -1.74
C TYR A 41 0.31 -7.30 -2.48
N ILE A 42 1.28 -8.20 -2.41
CA ILE A 42 2.52 -8.04 -3.13
C ILE A 42 2.55 -9.11 -4.23
N GLY A 43 2.71 -8.66 -5.46
CA GLY A 43 2.77 -9.55 -6.61
C GLY A 43 3.98 -9.22 -7.44
N ALA A 44 4.78 -10.21 -7.74
CA ALA A 44 6.00 -10.03 -8.52
C ALA A 44 6.81 -8.84 -8.02
N ARG A 45 7.01 -8.78 -6.71
CA ARG A 45 7.83 -7.78 -6.02
C ARG A 45 7.21 -6.39 -5.94
N ALA A 46 6.06 -6.17 -6.51
CA ALA A 46 5.41 -4.86 -6.46
C ALA A 46 4.21 -4.90 -5.52
N GLY A 47 3.88 -3.77 -4.94
CA GLY A 47 2.65 -3.65 -4.16
C GLY A 47 1.50 -3.37 -5.11
N VAL A 48 0.35 -3.99 -4.87
CA VAL A 48 -0.84 -3.78 -5.68
C VAL A 48 -1.98 -3.46 -4.72
N GLY A 49 -2.80 -2.51 -5.07
CA GLY A 49 -3.94 -2.17 -4.22
C GLY A 49 -4.71 -0.99 -4.76
N VAL A 50 -5.83 -0.72 -4.12
CA VAL A 50 -6.68 0.40 -4.51
C VAL A 50 -6.19 1.63 -3.76
N VAL A 51 -5.82 2.66 -4.48
CA VAL A 51 -5.09 3.80 -3.92
C VAL A 51 -6.01 4.85 -3.32
N PHE A 52 -5.51 5.50 -2.27
CA PHE A 52 -6.18 6.65 -1.68
C PHE A 52 -5.12 7.67 -1.28
N GLY A 53 -5.38 8.93 -1.60
CA GLY A 53 -4.52 10.03 -1.13
C GLY A 53 -3.12 10.04 -1.71
N HIS A 54 -2.96 9.62 -2.95
CA HIS A 54 -1.64 9.61 -3.56
C HIS A 54 -1.16 11.04 -3.74
N ARG A 55 0.06 11.31 -3.34
CA ARG A 55 0.59 12.67 -3.38
C ARG A 55 0.78 13.20 -4.80
N ARG A 56 0.89 12.32 -5.77
CA ARG A 56 1.09 12.72 -7.16
C ARG A 56 -0.14 12.53 -8.03
N LYS A 57 -1.32 12.42 -7.42
CA LYS A 57 -2.53 12.30 -8.23
C LYS A 57 -2.75 13.63 -8.95
N ASP A 58 -3.26 13.55 -10.16
CA ASP A 58 -3.44 14.76 -10.94
C ASP A 58 -4.85 14.83 -11.52
N LYS A 59 -5.13 15.92 -12.21
CA LYS A 59 -6.46 16.16 -12.73
C LYS A 59 -6.83 15.23 -13.88
N TYR A 60 -5.88 14.48 -14.40
CA TYR A 60 -6.16 13.56 -15.50
C TYR A 60 -6.42 12.14 -14.97
N GLY A 61 -6.54 12.00 -13.70
CA GLY A 61 -6.91 10.71 -13.11
C GLY A 61 -5.77 9.80 -12.73
N ARG A 62 -4.52 10.22 -12.97
CA ARG A 62 -3.41 9.39 -12.56
C ARG A 62 -3.38 9.31 -11.04
N PHE A 63 -3.34 8.11 -10.53
CA PHE A 63 -3.32 7.86 -9.09
C PHE A 63 -4.56 8.40 -8.37
N ALA A 64 -5.66 8.56 -9.09
CA ALA A 64 -6.88 9.06 -8.45
C ALA A 64 -7.40 8.05 -7.42
N ASP A 65 -8.02 8.58 -6.38
CA ASP A 65 -8.56 7.73 -5.33
C ASP A 65 -9.50 6.69 -5.92
N GLY A 66 -9.37 5.46 -5.47
CA GLY A 66 -10.24 4.38 -5.94
C GLY A 66 -9.70 3.60 -7.12
N HIS A 67 -8.57 4.02 -7.68
CA HIS A 67 -7.98 3.27 -8.79
C HIS A 67 -7.08 2.17 -8.27
N LEU A 68 -7.03 1.07 -8.99
CA LEU A 68 -6.10 0.00 -8.69
C LEU A 68 -4.74 0.40 -9.26
N ILE A 69 -3.71 0.34 -8.45
CA ILE A 69 -2.38 0.67 -8.93
C ILE A 69 -1.40 -0.45 -8.60
N ARG A 70 -0.29 -0.44 -9.32
CA ARG A 70 0.83 -1.33 -9.07
C ARG A 70 2.04 -0.44 -8.84
N THR A 71 2.73 -0.62 -7.74
CA THR A 71 3.89 0.21 -7.44
C THR A 71 5.11 -0.28 -8.19
N SER A 72 6.20 0.46 -8.12
CA SER A 72 7.49 -0.07 -8.54
C SER A 72 7.91 -1.11 -7.50
N ASP A 73 9.02 -1.78 -7.75
CA ASP A 73 9.46 -2.86 -6.88
C ASP A 73 9.62 -2.40 -5.43
N VAL A 74 9.13 -3.22 -4.53
CA VAL A 74 9.23 -2.95 -3.11
C VAL A 74 10.64 -3.28 -2.67
N GLN A 75 11.30 -2.33 -2.04
CA GLN A 75 12.63 -2.52 -1.53
C GLN A 75 12.59 -3.02 -0.10
N LYS A 76 11.60 -2.61 0.68
CA LYS A 76 11.48 -3.10 2.03
C LYS A 76 10.05 -2.95 2.53
N ALA A 77 9.66 -3.80 3.45
CA ALA A 77 8.37 -3.74 4.10
C ALA A 77 8.60 -3.75 5.60
N GLU A 78 8.08 -2.77 6.30
CA GLU A 78 8.24 -2.66 7.74
C GLU A 78 6.94 -2.31 8.41
N LYS A 79 6.74 -2.77 9.63
CA LYS A 79 5.54 -2.42 10.37
C LYS A 79 5.84 -1.20 11.22
N GLU A 80 5.01 -0.18 11.10
CA GLU A 80 5.09 1.02 11.92
C GLU A 80 3.77 1.14 12.67
N GLY A 81 3.81 0.98 13.96
CA GLY A 81 2.59 0.96 14.77
C GLY A 81 1.70 -0.17 14.34
N LYS A 82 0.51 0.14 13.90
CA LYS A 82 -0.46 -0.87 13.52
C LYS A 82 -0.49 -1.15 12.03
N PHE A 83 0.35 -0.53 11.26
CA PHE A 83 0.27 -0.63 9.80
C PHE A 83 1.59 -1.04 9.18
N TRP A 84 1.51 -1.82 8.11
CA TRP A 84 2.69 -2.15 7.31
C TRP A 84 2.92 -1.07 6.28
N VAL A 85 4.20 -0.77 6.03
CA VAL A 85 4.59 0.25 5.06
C VAL A 85 5.52 -0.38 4.05
N LEU A 86 5.21 -0.20 2.78
CA LEU A 86 6.06 -0.69 1.69
C LEU A 86 6.87 0.50 1.18
N THR A 87 8.18 0.34 1.12
CA THR A 87 9.05 1.39 0.58
C THR A 87 9.58 0.95 -0.78
N THR A 88 9.40 1.79 -1.77
CA THR A 88 9.99 1.62 -3.09
C THR A 88 11.11 2.63 -3.21
N GLU A 89 11.71 2.75 -4.37
CA GLU A 89 12.81 3.70 -4.53
C GLU A 89 12.42 5.13 -4.20
N ASN A 90 11.24 5.54 -4.60
CA ASN A 90 10.83 6.92 -4.43
C ASN A 90 9.55 7.13 -3.63
N SER A 91 9.00 6.10 -3.06
CA SER A 91 7.67 6.21 -2.47
C SER A 91 7.49 5.32 -1.25
N ARG A 92 6.54 5.70 -0.40
CA ARG A 92 6.18 4.90 0.77
C ARG A 92 4.67 4.72 0.77
N TYR A 93 4.22 3.47 0.81
CA TYR A 93 2.80 3.14 0.74
C TYR A 93 2.37 2.45 2.03
N VAL A 94 1.36 3.00 2.68
CA VAL A 94 0.81 2.41 3.89
C VAL A 94 -0.28 1.43 3.48
N LEU A 95 -0.24 0.21 4.00
CA LEU A 95 -1.24 -0.79 3.69
C LEU A 95 -2.37 -0.66 4.69
N ALA A 96 -3.46 -0.02 4.28
CA ALA A 96 -4.60 0.20 5.15
C ALA A 96 -5.38 -1.08 5.37
N THR A 97 -5.58 -1.86 4.31
CA THR A 97 -6.22 -3.18 4.42
C THR A 97 -5.53 -4.14 3.45
N PHE A 98 -5.69 -5.43 3.69
CA PHE A 98 -5.10 -6.47 2.85
C PHE A 98 -6.17 -7.17 2.02
N GLN A 99 -5.76 -7.65 0.85
CA GLN A 99 -6.63 -8.45 0.02
C GLN A 99 -6.97 -9.74 0.76
N ARG A 100 -8.24 -10.12 0.73
CA ARG A 100 -8.66 -11.34 1.39
C ARG A 100 -7.98 -12.53 0.77
N GLY A 101 -7.50 -13.41 1.60
CA GLY A 101 -6.91 -14.67 1.15
C GLY A 101 -5.48 -14.59 0.68
N ASN A 102 -5.06 -13.46 0.12
CA ASN A 102 -3.71 -13.39 -0.44
C ASN A 102 -2.85 -12.27 0.12
N GLY A 103 -3.45 -11.23 0.65
CA GLY A 103 -2.67 -10.06 1.04
C GLY A 103 -1.61 -10.34 2.07
N ARG A 104 -2.00 -10.89 3.22
CA ARG A 104 -1.04 -11.13 4.28
C ARG A 104 -0.06 -12.24 3.93
N SER A 105 -0.51 -13.26 3.21
CA SER A 105 0.39 -14.35 2.84
C SER A 105 1.43 -13.87 1.84
N SER A 106 1.05 -12.98 0.92
CA SER A 106 2.01 -12.44 -0.04
C SER A 106 3.06 -11.58 0.65
N LEU A 107 2.65 -10.85 1.69
CA LEU A 107 3.60 -10.05 2.46
C LEU A 107 4.56 -10.97 3.20
N ARG A 108 4.06 -12.03 3.82
CA ARG A 108 4.92 -12.97 4.53
C ARG A 108 5.93 -13.61 3.58
N GLU A 109 5.48 -13.93 2.38
CA GLU A 109 6.37 -14.53 1.39
C GLU A 109 7.44 -13.52 0.97
N PHE A 110 7.06 -12.27 0.77
CA PHE A 110 8.02 -11.23 0.43
C PHE A 110 9.06 -11.08 1.54
N LEU A 111 8.63 -11.08 2.79
CA LEU A 111 9.55 -10.95 3.91
C LEU A 111 10.49 -12.15 4.00
N ARG A 112 9.97 -13.34 3.73
CA ARG A 112 10.78 -14.54 3.75
C ARG A 112 11.86 -14.49 2.66
N LEU A 113 11.48 -14.12 1.46
CA LEU A 113 12.43 -14.04 0.35
C LEU A 113 13.44 -12.93 0.56
N SER A 114 13.04 -11.82 1.11
CA SER A 114 13.96 -10.72 1.38
C SER A 114 15.00 -11.15 2.41
N SER A 115 14.58 -11.89 3.41
CA SER A 115 15.49 -12.37 4.43
C SER A 115 16.51 -13.35 3.85
N VAL A 116 16.10 -14.14 2.88
CA VAL A 116 17.02 -15.08 2.26
C VAL A 116 17.98 -14.37 1.32
N LEU A 117 17.48 -13.44 0.54
CA LEU A 117 18.32 -12.76 -0.43
C LEU A 117 19.20 -11.67 0.18
N HIS A 118 18.76 -11.08 1.27
CA HIS A 118 19.49 -9.99 1.91
C HIS A 118 19.52 -10.25 3.41
N PRO A 119 20.26 -11.27 3.84
CA PRO A 119 20.27 -11.60 5.24
C PRO A 119 20.88 -10.45 5.98
N THR A 120 20.16 -9.95 6.90
CA THR A 120 20.69 -8.92 7.67
C THR A 120 21.41 -9.51 8.75
N SER A 121 21.83 -10.43 8.74
CA SER A 121 22.37 -11.11 9.77
C SER A 121 23.15 -10.34 10.69
N PRO A 122 22.81 -10.27 11.82
CA PRO A 122 23.56 -9.63 12.80
C PRO A 122 24.68 -10.48 13.02
N VAL A 123 24.53 -11.58 12.63
CA VAL A 123 25.52 -12.44 12.74
C VAL A 123 26.65 -12.02 12.05
N LEU A 124 26.45 -11.38 11.05
CA LEU A 124 27.51 -10.98 10.32
C LEU A 124 28.18 -9.94 11.00
N GLN A 125 27.54 -9.51 11.90
CA GLN A 125 28.11 -8.49 12.56
C GLN A 125 28.73 -8.86 13.70
#